data_ec2baf324eb44eff3783a054a44569dc
#
_entry.id   ec2baf324eb44eff3783a054a44569dc
#
_cell.length_a   1.000
_cell.length_b   1.000
_cell.length_c   1.000
_cell.angle_alpha   90.00
_cell.angle_beta   90.00
_cell.angle_gamma   90.00
#
_symmetry.space_group_name_H-M   'P 1'
#
loop_
_entity.id
_entity.type
_entity.pdbx_description
1 polymer ?
#
loop_
_entity_poly.entity_id
_entity_poly.type
_entity_poly.pdbx_seq_one_letter_code
_entity_poly.pdbx_strand_id
1 'polypeptide(L)'
;TTKQYLYIGTNKNSLSAVTPDDAITLGTDTCYNAPLQSKTAIHYWRVDRVDADGVVTKGSVWSFQPRLLAFPGAEGYGRFAHGGRGGKVVYVTNLNASGEGSFHHAVTEGSGPRTVIFNVSGLIVLDDDVKCDDYVTIAGQTAPGKGICIANGSVGIANDNICRFLRSRRGGDA
;
A
#
# COMPACT_ATOMS: atom_id res chain seq x y z
N THR A 1 5.36 5.30 -43.51
CA THR A 1 5.74 4.48 -42.34
C THR A 1 4.84 4.89 -41.17
N THR A 2 4.16 3.94 -40.56
CA THR A 2 3.31 4.17 -39.39
C THR A 2 4.16 4.46 -38.18
N LYS A 3 3.85 5.52 -37.41
CA LYS A 3 4.51 5.84 -36.16
C LYS A 3 3.58 5.56 -34.98
N GLN A 4 4.17 5.16 -33.85
CA GLN A 4 3.44 4.96 -32.60
C GLN A 4 3.97 5.91 -31.54
N TYR A 5 3.05 6.52 -30.79
CA TYR A 5 3.33 7.49 -29.76
C TYR A 5 2.76 7.01 -28.43
N LEU A 6 3.62 6.81 -27.45
CA LEU A 6 3.23 6.42 -26.09
C LEU A 6 3.12 7.68 -25.19
N TYR A 7 2.02 7.78 -24.51
CA TYR A 7 1.79 8.73 -23.43
C TYR A 7 1.65 7.97 -22.12
N ILE A 8 2.34 8.43 -21.09
CA ILE A 8 2.26 7.82 -19.76
C ILE A 8 2.32 8.91 -18.68
N GLY A 9 1.51 8.77 -17.63
CA GLY A 9 1.46 9.73 -16.53
C GLY A 9 0.58 9.25 -15.39
N THR A 10 0.51 10.04 -14.31
CA THR A 10 -0.28 9.73 -13.14
C THR A 10 -1.65 10.42 -13.09
N ASN A 11 -1.93 11.30 -14.05
CA ASN A 11 -3.21 11.99 -14.17
C ASN A 11 -3.92 11.57 -15.46
N LYS A 12 -5.10 10.92 -15.32
CA LYS A 12 -5.89 10.45 -16.46
C LYS A 12 -6.33 11.58 -17.39
N ASN A 13 -6.70 12.73 -16.82
CA ASN A 13 -7.25 13.85 -17.59
C ASN A 13 -6.17 14.54 -18.42
N SER A 14 -4.95 14.63 -17.93
CA SER A 14 -3.84 15.22 -18.69
C SER A 14 -3.49 14.39 -19.92
N LEU A 15 -3.64 13.06 -19.90
CA LEU A 15 -3.40 12.23 -21.08
C LEU A 15 -4.36 12.52 -22.24
N SER A 16 -5.54 13.05 -21.98
CA SER A 16 -6.52 13.39 -23.02
C SER A 16 -6.12 14.67 -23.80
N ALA A 17 -5.34 15.55 -23.18
CA ALA A 17 -4.92 16.85 -23.71
C ALA A 17 -3.52 16.85 -24.36
N VAL A 18 -2.76 15.76 -24.24
CA VAL A 18 -1.36 15.68 -24.69
C VAL A 18 -1.29 15.64 -26.21
N THR A 19 -0.34 16.37 -26.77
CA THR A 19 -0.03 16.43 -28.20
C THR A 19 1.13 15.47 -28.56
N PRO A 20 1.34 15.13 -29.85
CA PRO A 20 2.47 14.30 -30.26
C PRO A 20 3.85 14.78 -29.80
N ASP A 21 4.00 16.08 -29.54
CA ASP A 21 5.27 16.68 -29.10
C ASP A 21 5.64 16.27 -27.65
N ASP A 22 4.66 15.88 -26.85
CA ASP A 22 4.85 15.41 -25.46
C ASP A 22 5.01 13.89 -25.37
N ALA A 23 5.00 13.21 -26.50
CA ALA A 23 4.94 11.76 -26.56
C ALA A 23 6.32 11.11 -26.65
N ILE A 24 6.38 9.88 -26.15
CA ILE A 24 7.51 8.98 -26.38
C ILE A 24 7.28 8.27 -27.72
N THR A 25 8.17 8.49 -28.67
CA THR A 25 8.09 7.79 -29.96
C THR A 25 8.58 6.35 -29.80
N LEU A 26 7.71 5.38 -30.02
CA LEU A 26 8.03 3.96 -29.94
C LEU A 26 8.64 3.39 -31.23
N GLY A 27 8.41 4.05 -32.38
CA GLY A 27 8.83 3.52 -33.67
C GLY A 27 8.13 2.18 -33.97
N THR A 28 8.94 1.12 -34.14
CA THR A 28 8.48 -0.25 -34.33
C THR A 28 8.56 -1.11 -33.06
N ASP A 29 8.99 -0.52 -31.94
CA ASP A 29 9.17 -1.26 -30.70
C ASP A 29 7.83 -1.66 -30.11
N THR A 30 7.77 -2.87 -29.57
CA THR A 30 6.58 -3.45 -28.92
C THR A 30 6.66 -3.39 -27.40
N CYS A 31 7.77 -2.91 -26.84
CA CYS A 31 7.97 -2.76 -25.41
C CYS A 31 8.70 -1.45 -25.09
N TYR A 32 8.38 -0.88 -23.93
CA TYR A 32 9.01 0.33 -23.40
C TYR A 32 9.24 0.23 -21.91
N ASN A 33 10.47 0.48 -21.48
CA ASN A 33 10.82 0.56 -20.06
C ASN A 33 10.52 1.96 -19.52
N ALA A 34 9.32 2.16 -18.99
CA ALA A 34 8.91 3.45 -18.45
C ALA A 34 9.62 3.76 -17.12
N PRO A 35 10.31 4.90 -17.00
CA PRO A 35 10.77 5.40 -15.70
C PRO A 35 9.55 5.86 -14.90
N LEU A 36 9.04 5.01 -14.01
CA LEU A 36 7.85 5.32 -13.24
C LEU A 36 8.12 6.42 -12.21
N GLN A 37 7.33 7.48 -12.27
CA GLN A 37 7.40 8.62 -11.33
C GLN A 37 7.03 8.23 -9.90
N SER A 38 6.20 7.21 -9.73
CA SER A 38 5.77 6.68 -8.44
C SER A 38 5.64 5.17 -8.50
N LYS A 39 6.07 4.49 -7.44
CA LYS A 39 5.90 3.04 -7.27
C LYS A 39 4.55 2.66 -6.64
N THR A 40 3.75 3.64 -6.24
CA THR A 40 2.48 3.41 -5.52
C THR A 40 1.27 4.06 -6.20
N ALA A 41 1.48 5.04 -7.07
CA ALA A 41 0.41 5.71 -7.79
C ALA A 41 -0.13 4.85 -8.94
N ILE A 42 -1.39 5.10 -9.30
CA ILE A 42 -1.95 4.56 -10.54
C ILE A 42 -1.31 5.34 -11.71
N HIS A 43 -0.81 4.60 -12.67
CA HIS A 43 -0.28 5.14 -13.92
C HIS A 43 -1.30 4.90 -15.03
N TYR A 44 -1.51 5.90 -15.84
CA TYR A 44 -2.35 5.83 -17.03
C TYR A 44 -1.46 5.89 -18.26
N TRP A 45 -1.82 5.17 -19.29
CA TRP A 45 -1.08 5.18 -20.55
C TRP A 45 -2.01 5.00 -21.74
N ARG A 46 -1.57 5.50 -22.87
CA ARG A 46 -2.25 5.41 -24.17
C ARG A 46 -1.22 5.33 -25.28
N VAL A 47 -1.51 4.58 -26.31
CA VAL A 47 -0.70 4.56 -27.54
C VAL A 47 -1.55 5.09 -28.68
N ASP A 48 -1.09 6.16 -29.31
CA ASP A 48 -1.69 6.70 -30.52
C ASP A 48 -0.91 6.24 -31.73
N ARG A 49 -1.59 6.03 -32.82
CA ARG A 49 -1.02 5.63 -34.10
C ARG A 49 -1.15 6.78 -35.11
N VAL A 50 -0.05 7.10 -35.80
CA VAL A 50 -0.05 8.07 -36.88
C VAL A 50 0.27 7.31 -38.18
N ASP A 51 -0.58 7.42 -39.16
CA ASP A 51 -0.39 6.77 -40.47
C ASP A 51 0.59 7.55 -41.38
N ALA A 52 0.75 7.09 -42.61
CA ALA A 52 1.65 7.71 -43.59
C ALA A 52 1.18 9.10 -44.04
N ASP A 53 -0.12 9.36 -43.92
CA ASP A 53 -0.77 10.63 -44.33
C ASP A 53 -0.82 11.62 -43.18
N GLY A 54 -0.29 11.25 -42.00
CA GLY A 54 -0.25 12.10 -40.80
C GLY A 54 -1.54 12.06 -39.97
N VAL A 55 -2.49 11.18 -40.27
CA VAL A 55 -3.75 11.05 -39.51
C VAL A 55 -3.50 10.33 -38.20
N VAL A 56 -3.92 10.95 -37.12
CA VAL A 56 -3.76 10.42 -35.76
C VAL A 56 -4.99 9.61 -35.36
N THR A 57 -4.79 8.34 -35.08
CA THR A 57 -5.79 7.47 -34.45
C THR A 57 -5.46 7.34 -32.98
N LYS A 58 -6.31 7.91 -32.11
CA LYS A 58 -6.13 7.84 -30.65
C LYS A 58 -6.48 6.46 -30.12
N GLY A 59 -5.60 5.89 -29.30
CA GLY A 59 -5.85 4.65 -28.58
C GLY A 59 -6.71 4.83 -27.33
N SER A 60 -7.15 3.74 -26.75
CA SER A 60 -7.82 3.74 -25.44
C SER A 60 -6.85 4.05 -24.32
N VAL A 61 -7.33 4.72 -23.27
CA VAL A 61 -6.54 4.95 -22.06
C VAL A 61 -6.64 3.73 -21.17
N TRP A 62 -5.50 3.15 -20.86
CA TRP A 62 -5.32 2.04 -19.93
C TRP A 62 -4.70 2.53 -18.64
N SER A 63 -4.82 1.74 -17.59
CA SER A 63 -4.17 2.03 -16.32
C SER A 63 -3.54 0.79 -15.71
N PHE A 64 -2.46 1.00 -14.95
CA PHE A 64 -1.87 0.00 -14.10
C PHE A 64 -1.36 0.64 -12.81
N GLN A 65 -1.22 -0.16 -11.78
CA GLN A 65 -0.58 0.24 -10.55
C GLN A 65 0.55 -0.74 -10.24
N PRO A 66 1.78 -0.25 -10.00
CA PRO A 66 2.87 -1.11 -9.58
C PRO A 66 2.51 -1.83 -8.27
N ARG A 67 2.67 -3.15 -8.24
CA ARG A 67 2.45 -3.93 -7.01
C ARG A 67 3.77 -4.13 -6.29
N LEU A 68 3.88 -3.54 -5.10
CA LEU A 68 5.01 -3.76 -4.21
C LEU A 68 4.70 -4.91 -3.26
N LEU A 69 5.69 -5.76 -3.00
CA LEU A 69 5.58 -6.75 -1.95
C LEU A 69 5.31 -6.05 -0.60
N ALA A 70 4.49 -6.68 0.23
CA ALA A 70 4.19 -6.22 1.59
C ALA A 70 5.48 -6.01 2.41
N PHE A 71 6.44 -6.92 2.21
CA PHE A 71 7.81 -6.86 2.74
C PHE A 71 8.70 -7.78 1.89
N PRO A 72 10.04 -7.65 1.94
CA PRO A 72 10.94 -8.55 1.23
C PRO A 72 10.69 -10.02 1.60
N GLY A 73 10.49 -10.87 0.59
CA GLY A 73 10.18 -12.28 0.78
C GLY A 73 8.72 -12.60 1.10
N ALA A 74 7.80 -11.64 0.99
CA ALA A 74 6.37 -11.92 1.15
C ALA A 74 5.87 -12.85 0.05
N GLU A 75 5.15 -13.91 0.45
CA GLU A 75 4.57 -14.91 -0.44
C GLU A 75 3.05 -15.06 -0.18
N GLY A 76 2.39 -15.86 -1.00
CA GLY A 76 0.97 -16.13 -0.89
C GLY A 76 0.06 -15.02 -1.40
N TYR A 77 -1.23 -15.14 -1.14
CA TYR A 77 -2.27 -14.25 -1.65
C TYR A 77 -2.07 -12.79 -1.18
N GLY A 78 -1.78 -12.58 0.10
CA GLY A 78 -1.60 -11.27 0.73
C GLY A 78 -0.24 -10.61 0.47
N ARG A 79 0.63 -11.20 -0.37
CA ARG A 79 1.99 -10.69 -0.61
C ARG A 79 2.08 -9.25 -1.13
N PHE A 80 0.97 -8.71 -1.63
CA PHE A 80 0.89 -7.35 -2.15
C PHE A 80 0.07 -6.41 -1.26
N ALA A 81 -0.23 -6.80 -0.01
CA ALA A 81 -0.94 -5.93 0.91
C ALA A 81 -0.22 -4.58 1.04
N HIS A 82 -1.00 -3.51 1.00
CA HIS A 82 -0.48 -2.14 1.00
C HIS A 82 0.03 -1.73 2.39
N GLY A 83 -0.68 -2.14 3.44
CA GLY A 83 -0.44 -1.70 4.80
C GLY A 83 -0.57 -0.20 4.96
N GLY A 84 0.13 0.34 5.91
CA GLY A 84 0.15 1.77 6.23
C GLY A 84 1.05 2.63 5.33
N ARG A 85 1.43 2.15 4.15
CA ARG A 85 2.34 2.90 3.26
C ARG A 85 1.75 4.25 2.84
N GLY A 86 2.59 5.29 2.91
CA GLY A 86 2.20 6.66 2.58
C GLY A 86 1.32 7.33 3.64
N GLY A 87 0.99 6.63 4.72
CA GLY A 87 0.19 7.14 5.82
C GLY A 87 1.00 7.65 7.02
N LYS A 88 0.32 7.81 8.14
CA LYS A 88 0.91 8.33 9.39
C LYS A 88 1.69 7.23 10.13
N VAL A 89 2.62 7.65 10.96
CA VAL A 89 3.24 6.78 11.98
C VAL A 89 2.54 7.06 13.31
N VAL A 90 2.05 5.99 13.95
CA VAL A 90 1.35 6.03 15.24
C VAL A 90 2.14 5.22 16.25
N TYR A 91 2.32 5.76 17.44
CA TYR A 91 3.15 5.17 18.49
C TYR A 91 2.29 4.49 19.54
N VAL A 92 2.61 3.24 19.86
CA VAL A 92 2.14 2.58 21.09
C VAL A 92 3.13 2.89 22.19
N THR A 93 2.67 3.63 23.21
CA THR A 93 3.50 4.16 24.28
C THR A 93 3.21 3.56 25.65
N ASN A 94 2.16 2.76 25.76
CA ASN A 94 1.79 2.05 26.99
C ASN A 94 1.25 0.64 26.69
N LEU A 95 1.05 -0.15 27.74
CA LEU A 95 0.56 -1.53 27.68
C LEU A 95 -0.92 -1.65 28.11
N ASN A 96 -1.64 -0.55 28.17
CA ASN A 96 -3.05 -0.54 28.57
C ASN A 96 -3.92 -1.26 27.54
N ALA A 97 -5.03 -1.83 27.98
CA ALA A 97 -6.01 -2.49 27.11
C ALA A 97 -6.62 -1.51 26.09
N SER A 98 -6.87 -0.26 26.51
CA SER A 98 -7.49 0.77 25.67
C SER A 98 -7.01 2.18 26.04
N GLY A 99 -7.52 3.20 25.35
CA GLY A 99 -7.20 4.62 25.58
C GLY A 99 -5.99 5.10 24.79
N GLU A 100 -5.68 6.37 24.94
CA GLU A 100 -4.59 7.05 24.21
C GLU A 100 -3.24 6.37 24.42
N GLY A 101 -2.48 6.18 23.34
CA GLY A 101 -1.17 5.52 23.38
C GLY A 101 -1.22 4.00 23.52
N SER A 102 -2.41 3.38 23.64
CA SER A 102 -2.55 1.92 23.65
C SER A 102 -2.49 1.32 22.24
N PHE A 103 -2.29 0.00 22.16
CA PHE A 103 -2.38 -0.74 20.92
C PHE A 103 -3.78 -0.64 20.30
N HIS A 104 -4.84 -0.79 21.12
CA HIS A 104 -6.23 -0.65 20.70
C HIS A 104 -6.44 0.67 19.94
N HIS A 105 -6.13 1.80 20.60
CA HIS A 105 -6.25 3.14 20.01
C HIS A 105 -5.48 3.26 18.68
N ALA A 106 -4.25 2.74 18.63
CA ALA A 106 -3.40 2.84 17.46
C ALA A 106 -3.96 2.11 16.22
N VAL A 107 -4.72 1.02 16.40
CA VAL A 107 -5.25 0.20 15.29
C VAL A 107 -6.71 0.46 14.95
N THR A 108 -7.48 1.14 15.83
CA THR A 108 -8.93 1.39 15.66
C THR A 108 -9.29 2.86 15.51
N GLU A 109 -8.50 3.77 16.07
CA GLU A 109 -8.84 5.19 16.09
C GLU A 109 -7.96 5.97 15.14
N GLY A 110 -8.52 6.32 14.02
CA GLY A 110 -7.85 7.12 13.01
C GLY A 110 -8.41 6.87 11.62
N SER A 111 -8.25 7.82 10.73
CA SER A 111 -8.63 7.68 9.34
C SER A 111 -7.40 7.47 8.46
N GLY A 112 -7.51 6.55 7.51
CA GLY A 112 -6.53 6.31 6.47
C GLY A 112 -5.34 5.43 6.88
N PRO A 113 -4.41 5.23 5.93
CA PRO A 113 -3.28 4.34 6.12
C PRO A 113 -2.38 4.79 7.26
N ARG A 114 -1.89 3.83 8.08
CA ARG A 114 -0.95 4.13 9.16
C ARG A 114 -0.04 2.97 9.51
N THR A 115 1.15 3.30 9.98
CA THR A 115 2.11 2.33 10.51
C THR A 115 2.18 2.47 12.03
N VAL A 116 1.81 1.40 12.72
CA VAL A 116 1.84 1.29 14.17
C VAL A 116 3.20 0.75 14.59
N ILE A 117 3.91 1.53 15.40
CA ILE A 117 5.22 1.18 15.97
C ILE A 117 5.16 1.22 17.49
N PHE A 118 6.02 0.45 18.14
CA PHE A 118 5.98 0.25 19.59
C PHE A 118 7.19 0.89 20.24
N ASN A 119 6.96 1.82 21.18
CA ASN A 119 7.98 2.38 22.05
C ASN A 119 8.08 1.60 23.38
N VAL A 120 7.23 0.60 23.56
CA VAL A 120 7.16 -0.25 24.76
C VAL A 120 7.27 -1.71 24.38
N SER A 121 7.64 -2.56 25.33
CA SER A 121 7.62 -4.01 25.18
C SER A 121 6.93 -4.64 26.40
N GLY A 122 6.31 -5.79 26.19
CA GLY A 122 5.65 -6.50 27.26
C GLY A 122 4.36 -7.19 26.85
N LEU A 123 3.50 -7.41 27.83
CA LEU A 123 2.20 -8.04 27.69
C LEU A 123 1.12 -6.98 27.71
N ILE A 124 0.33 -6.92 26.66
CA ILE A 124 -0.92 -6.16 26.59
C ILE A 124 -2.04 -7.17 26.84
N VAL A 125 -2.83 -6.96 27.89
CA VAL A 125 -4.01 -7.78 28.18
C VAL A 125 -5.22 -6.99 27.71
N LEU A 126 -5.90 -7.49 26.69
CA LEU A 126 -7.09 -6.84 26.15
C LEU A 126 -8.31 -7.18 27.00
N ASP A 127 -9.24 -6.22 27.12
CA ASP A 127 -10.55 -6.46 27.76
C ASP A 127 -11.51 -7.15 26.79
N ASP A 128 -11.41 -6.84 25.49
CA ASP A 128 -12.24 -7.35 24.41
C ASP A 128 -11.43 -7.61 23.15
N ASP A 129 -12.07 -8.24 22.15
CA ASP A 129 -11.51 -8.42 20.81
C ASP A 129 -11.29 -7.07 20.13
N VAL A 130 -10.16 -6.93 19.46
CA VAL A 130 -9.79 -5.72 18.71
C VAL A 130 -9.79 -6.03 17.22
N LYS A 131 -10.56 -5.28 16.44
CA LYS A 131 -10.53 -5.34 14.99
C LYS A 131 -9.78 -4.12 14.44
N CYS A 132 -8.67 -4.37 13.75
CA CYS A 132 -7.92 -3.29 13.11
C CYS A 132 -8.73 -2.62 12.00
N ASP A 133 -8.51 -1.33 11.78
CA ASP A 133 -8.98 -0.66 10.57
C ASP A 133 -8.23 -1.18 9.32
N ASP A 134 -8.71 -0.80 8.13
CA ASP A 134 -8.04 -1.10 6.87
C ASP A 134 -6.72 -0.32 6.71
N TYR A 135 -5.80 -0.84 5.92
CA TYR A 135 -4.53 -0.21 5.58
C TYR A 135 -3.62 0.09 6.78
N VAL A 136 -3.56 -0.82 7.74
CA VAL A 136 -2.68 -0.72 8.92
C VAL A 136 -1.47 -1.63 8.76
N THR A 137 -0.28 -1.09 9.01
CA THR A 137 0.92 -1.89 9.23
C THR A 137 1.23 -1.96 10.72
N ILE A 138 1.19 -3.15 11.31
CA ILE A 138 1.62 -3.40 12.69
C ILE A 138 3.07 -3.89 12.65
N ALA A 139 3.99 -3.03 13.07
CA ALA A 139 5.42 -3.28 13.01
C ALA A 139 5.96 -3.75 14.38
N GLY A 140 5.62 -4.96 14.80
CA GLY A 140 6.03 -5.51 16.10
C GLY A 140 7.55 -5.60 16.32
N GLN A 141 8.33 -5.61 15.24
CA GLN A 141 9.81 -5.57 15.31
C GLN A 141 10.37 -4.27 15.89
N THR A 142 9.55 -3.21 15.99
CA THR A 142 9.99 -1.93 16.59
C THR A 142 9.96 -1.95 18.10
N ALA A 143 9.25 -2.91 18.70
CA ALA A 143 9.17 -3.04 20.13
C ALA A 143 10.53 -3.38 20.74
N PRO A 144 10.97 -2.68 21.78
CA PRO A 144 12.25 -2.95 22.43
C PRO A 144 12.27 -4.33 23.12
N GLY A 145 13.47 -4.79 23.46
CA GLY A 145 13.69 -5.99 24.28
C GLY A 145 13.02 -7.25 23.73
N LYS A 146 12.12 -7.85 24.49
CA LYS A 146 11.44 -9.11 24.13
C LYS A 146 10.25 -8.96 23.19
N GLY A 147 9.95 -7.74 22.71
CA GLY A 147 8.84 -7.45 21.84
C GLY A 147 7.49 -7.40 22.53
N ILE A 148 6.40 -7.48 21.75
CA ILE A 148 5.01 -7.37 22.22
C ILE A 148 4.31 -8.73 22.17
N CYS A 149 3.55 -9.00 23.22
CA CYS A 149 2.57 -10.08 23.28
C CYS A 149 1.20 -9.47 23.61
N ILE A 150 0.17 -9.87 22.88
CA ILE A 150 -1.22 -9.50 23.14
C ILE A 150 -1.93 -10.74 23.62
N ALA A 151 -2.65 -10.63 24.73
CA ALA A 151 -3.38 -11.73 25.37
C ALA A 151 -4.83 -11.36 25.66
N ASN A 152 -5.62 -12.37 26.00
CA ASN A 152 -7.02 -12.34 26.37
C ASN A 152 -7.99 -12.08 25.20
N GLY A 153 -7.83 -11.02 24.44
CA GLY A 153 -8.64 -10.73 23.25
C GLY A 153 -8.01 -11.21 21.94
N SER A 154 -8.83 -11.33 20.90
CA SER A 154 -8.37 -11.58 19.52
C SER A 154 -7.94 -10.28 18.86
N VAL A 155 -6.97 -10.39 17.94
CA VAL A 155 -6.60 -9.29 17.05
C VAL A 155 -7.07 -9.62 15.65
N GLY A 156 -8.18 -9.01 15.23
CA GLY A 156 -8.74 -9.13 13.90
C GLY A 156 -7.99 -8.24 12.89
N ILE A 157 -7.53 -8.83 11.80
CA ILE A 157 -6.84 -8.15 10.72
C ILE A 157 -7.85 -7.82 9.61
N ALA A 158 -7.92 -6.56 9.20
CA ALA A 158 -8.81 -6.08 8.15
C ALA A 158 -8.12 -6.04 6.77
N ASN A 159 -8.73 -5.34 5.79
CA ASN A 159 -8.23 -5.31 4.41
C ASN A 159 -6.87 -4.63 4.31
N ASP A 160 -6.03 -5.16 3.43
CA ASP A 160 -4.71 -4.60 3.10
C ASP A 160 -3.79 -4.36 4.31
N ASN A 161 -3.99 -5.06 5.41
CA ASN A 161 -3.15 -4.93 6.60
C ASN A 161 -1.87 -5.77 6.49
N ILE A 162 -0.82 -5.30 7.13
CA ILE A 162 0.46 -6.00 7.30
C ILE A 162 0.72 -6.13 8.80
N CYS A 163 0.76 -7.36 9.31
CA CYS A 163 1.10 -7.62 10.71
C CYS A 163 2.37 -8.48 10.79
N ARG A 164 3.39 -8.00 11.50
CA ARG A 164 4.66 -8.71 11.63
C ARG A 164 5.21 -8.63 13.04
N PHE A 165 5.88 -9.71 13.47
CA PHE A 165 6.59 -9.80 14.76
C PHE A 165 5.72 -9.50 15.99
N LEU A 166 4.43 -9.84 15.89
CA LEU A 166 3.47 -9.75 16.98
C LEU A 166 3.17 -11.18 17.49
N ARG A 167 3.07 -11.33 18.79
CA ARG A 167 2.56 -12.55 19.43
C ARG A 167 1.14 -12.27 19.88
N SER A 168 0.18 -13.00 19.35
CA SER A 168 -1.21 -12.97 19.80
C SER A 168 -1.55 -14.30 20.48
N ARG A 169 -2.01 -14.24 21.73
CA ARG A 169 -2.36 -15.39 22.56
C ARG A 169 -3.70 -15.13 23.23
N ARG A 170 -4.76 -15.56 22.58
CA ARG A 170 -6.11 -15.32 23.08
C ARG A 170 -6.33 -15.83 24.52
N GLY A 171 -5.68 -16.90 24.91
CA GLY A 171 -6.01 -17.63 26.13
C GLY A 171 -7.14 -18.62 25.89
N GLY A 172 -7.30 -19.58 26.79
CA GLY A 172 -8.48 -20.44 26.86
C GLY A 172 -9.46 -19.83 27.87
N ASP A 173 -10.74 -19.97 27.61
CA ASP A 173 -11.76 -19.77 28.63
C ASP A 173 -11.52 -20.81 29.74
N ALA A 174 -11.30 -20.34 30.97
CA ALA A 174 -11.12 -21.19 32.14
C ALA A 174 -12.49 -21.66 32.67
#